data_77cb8cdd763dd1096d0010ada02ff129
#
_entry.id   77cb8cdd763dd1096d0010ada02ff129
#
_cell.length_a   1.000
_cell.length_b   1.000
_cell.length_c   1.000
_cell.angle_alpha   90.00
_cell.angle_beta   90.00
_cell.angle_gamma   90.00
#
_symmetry.space_group_name_H-M   'P 1'
#
loop_
_entity.id
_entity.type
_entity.pdbx_description
1 polymer ?
#
loop_
_entity_poly.entity_id
_entity_poly.type
_entity_poly.pdbx_seq_one_letter_code
_entity_poly.pdbx_strand_id
1 'polypeptide(L)'
;MSSKEYYRNHNFKRNYGINTEEYVTMFLTQQGVCAICKQPETFTIKGKVINLAVDHDHETGKVRSLLCRNCNLALGYFKDDVENLQEALRYLKNHNSNGLFIG
;
A
#
# COMPACT_ATOMS: atom_id res chain seq x y z
N MET A 1 -28.31 -2.85 10.88
CA MET A 1 -27.01 -2.19 11.10
C MET A 1 -27.13 -1.22 12.25
N SER A 2 -26.24 -1.27 13.21
CA SER A 2 -26.24 -0.31 14.32
C SER A 2 -25.78 1.07 13.82
N SER A 3 -26.16 2.13 14.55
CA SER A 3 -25.72 3.49 14.23
C SER A 3 -24.20 3.59 14.14
N LYS A 4 -23.50 2.86 15.01
CA LYS A 4 -22.04 2.85 15.05
C LYS A 4 -21.44 2.26 13.80
N GLU A 5 -22.01 1.17 13.29
CA GLU A 5 -21.55 0.55 12.05
C GLU A 5 -21.83 1.42 10.83
N TYR A 6 -23.00 2.08 10.81
CA TYR A 6 -23.34 3.01 9.75
C TYR A 6 -22.32 4.15 9.64
N TYR A 7 -21.99 4.81 10.75
CA TYR A 7 -21.02 5.90 10.75
C TYR A 7 -19.63 5.43 10.37
N ARG A 8 -19.23 4.25 10.83
CA ARG A 8 -17.93 3.67 10.48
C ARG A 8 -17.81 3.46 8.97
N ASN A 9 -18.79 2.84 8.33
CA ASN A 9 -18.77 2.59 6.90
C ASN A 9 -18.82 3.87 6.08
N HIS A 10 -19.63 4.83 6.51
CA HIS A 10 -19.77 6.11 5.83
C HIS A 10 -18.44 6.88 5.85
N ASN A 11 -17.82 6.99 7.02
CA ASN A 11 -16.56 7.70 7.17
C ASN A 11 -15.42 6.99 6.44
N PHE A 12 -15.40 5.67 6.47
CA PHE A 12 -14.39 4.87 5.79
C PHE A 12 -14.44 5.12 4.29
N LYS A 13 -15.62 5.05 3.68
CA LYS A 13 -15.78 5.29 2.24
C LYS A 13 -15.39 6.71 1.86
N ARG A 14 -15.76 7.70 2.67
CA ARG A 14 -15.42 9.11 2.44
C ARG A 14 -13.91 9.34 2.44
N ASN A 15 -13.19 8.68 3.36
CA ASN A 15 -11.75 8.87 3.52
C ASN A 15 -10.92 8.04 2.55
N TYR A 16 -11.40 6.84 2.19
CA TYR A 16 -10.61 5.85 1.45
C TYR A 16 -11.19 5.52 0.08
N GLY A 17 -12.38 6.03 -0.26
CA GLY A 17 -13.01 5.76 -1.55
C GLY A 17 -13.71 4.41 -1.65
N ILE A 18 -13.63 3.57 -0.62
CA ILE A 18 -14.29 2.27 -0.54
C ILE A 18 -14.90 2.10 0.85
N ASN A 19 -15.91 1.23 0.95
CA ASN A 19 -16.49 0.91 2.25
C ASN A 19 -15.74 -0.26 2.91
N THR A 20 -16.11 -0.58 4.15
CA THR A 20 -15.45 -1.63 4.93
C THR A 20 -15.56 -3.00 4.25
N GLU A 21 -16.72 -3.31 3.65
CA GLU A 21 -16.91 -4.59 2.97
C GLU A 21 -16.01 -4.71 1.75
N GLU A 22 -15.89 -3.65 0.97
CA GLU A 22 -14.99 -3.61 -0.17
C GLU A 22 -13.53 -3.78 0.27
N TYR A 23 -13.15 -3.14 1.39
CA TYR A 23 -11.81 -3.30 1.96
C TYR A 23 -11.54 -4.76 2.33
N VAL A 24 -12.47 -5.39 3.05
CA VAL A 24 -12.32 -6.79 3.46
C VAL A 24 -12.19 -7.70 2.24
N THR A 25 -12.99 -7.46 1.20
CA THR A 25 -12.90 -8.23 -0.03
C THR A 25 -11.53 -8.11 -0.68
N MET A 26 -11.00 -6.88 -0.76
CA MET A 26 -9.65 -6.65 -1.30
C MET A 26 -8.60 -7.34 -0.44
N PHE A 27 -8.71 -7.22 0.87
CA PHE A 27 -7.78 -7.84 1.81
C PHE A 27 -7.74 -9.36 1.63
N LEU A 28 -8.91 -10.00 1.54
CA LEU A 28 -9.00 -11.43 1.34
C LEU A 28 -8.47 -11.84 -0.03
N THR A 29 -8.78 -11.07 -1.07
CA THR A 29 -8.28 -11.32 -2.42
C THR A 29 -6.76 -11.27 -2.48
N GLN A 30 -6.15 -10.35 -1.73
CA GLN A 30 -4.70 -10.23 -1.63
C GLN A 30 -4.10 -11.19 -0.59
N GLN A 31 -4.92 -12.03 0.04
CA GLN A 31 -4.48 -12.99 1.07
C GLN A 31 -3.81 -12.29 2.26
N GLY A 32 -4.28 -11.09 2.60
CA GLY A 32 -3.80 -10.34 3.75
C GLY A 32 -2.42 -9.70 3.59
N VAL A 33 -1.89 -9.66 2.36
CA VAL A 33 -0.54 -9.14 2.10
C VAL A 33 -0.56 -7.97 1.13
N CYS A 34 0.51 -7.16 1.22
CA CYS A 34 0.74 -6.03 0.31
C CYS A 34 0.76 -6.47 -1.15
N ALA A 35 0.15 -5.68 -2.02
CA ALA A 35 0.11 -6.00 -3.45
C ALA A 35 1.48 -5.93 -4.13
N ILE A 36 2.44 -5.20 -3.56
CA ILE A 36 3.78 -5.04 -4.14
C ILE A 36 4.77 -6.05 -3.54
N CYS A 37 5.02 -5.98 -2.23
CA CYS A 37 6.07 -6.81 -1.61
C CYS A 37 5.58 -8.19 -1.21
N LYS A 38 4.27 -8.45 -1.26
CA LYS A 38 3.65 -9.74 -0.94
C LYS A 38 3.88 -10.16 0.52
N GLN A 39 4.11 -9.19 1.40
CA GLN A 39 4.28 -9.44 2.83
C GLN A 39 3.15 -8.78 3.61
N PRO A 40 2.78 -9.32 4.78
CA PRO A 40 1.80 -8.66 5.63
C PRO A 40 2.37 -7.35 6.19
N GLU A 41 1.47 -6.47 6.64
CA GLU A 41 1.88 -5.26 7.33
C GLU A 41 2.52 -5.61 8.67
N THR A 42 3.60 -4.94 9.02
CA THR A 42 4.31 -5.19 10.28
C THR A 42 4.42 -3.94 11.16
N PHE A 43 4.13 -2.76 10.62
CA PHE A 43 4.25 -1.53 11.40
C PHE A 43 3.19 -1.48 12.50
N THR A 44 3.62 -1.09 13.71
CA THR A 44 2.71 -1.02 14.84
C THR A 44 2.56 0.41 15.35
N ILE A 45 1.36 0.71 15.84
CA ILE A 45 1.07 1.94 16.57
C ILE A 45 0.44 1.50 17.88
N LYS A 46 1.02 1.96 19.00
CA LYS A 46 0.55 1.60 20.35
C LYS A 46 0.43 0.08 20.53
N GLY A 47 1.40 -0.66 20.00
CA GLY A 47 1.47 -2.13 20.16
C GLY A 47 0.57 -2.91 19.21
N LYS A 48 -0.15 -2.27 18.31
CA LYS A 48 -1.04 -2.96 17.36
C LYS A 48 -0.56 -2.76 15.93
N VAL A 49 -0.56 -3.84 15.15
CA VAL A 49 -0.23 -3.78 13.73
C VAL A 49 -1.31 -2.96 13.02
N ILE A 50 -0.87 -1.99 12.20
CA ILE A 50 -1.81 -1.17 11.43
C ILE A 50 -2.36 -1.95 10.24
N ASN A 51 -3.47 -1.47 9.69
CA ASN A 51 -4.06 -2.07 8.48
C ASN A 51 -3.25 -1.71 7.26
N LEU A 52 -3.33 -2.56 6.23
CA LEU A 52 -2.82 -2.20 4.90
C LEU A 52 -3.51 -0.92 4.42
N ALA A 53 -2.75 -0.04 3.80
CA ALA A 53 -3.28 1.23 3.30
C ALA A 53 -4.02 1.05 1.99
N VAL A 54 -5.10 1.81 1.81
CA VAL A 54 -5.80 1.88 0.52
C VAL A 54 -5.02 2.83 -0.39
N ASP A 55 -4.47 2.30 -1.47
CA ASP A 55 -3.69 3.09 -2.42
C ASP A 55 -4.58 3.67 -3.51
N HIS A 56 -4.32 4.91 -3.90
CA HIS A 56 -5.09 5.63 -4.91
C HIS A 56 -4.19 6.12 -6.02
N ASP A 57 -4.73 6.13 -7.25
CA ASP A 57 -4.12 6.85 -8.35
C ASP A 57 -4.27 8.35 -8.10
N HIS A 58 -3.17 9.09 -8.07
CA HIS A 58 -3.18 10.51 -7.74
C HIS A 58 -3.85 11.38 -8.80
N GLU A 59 -3.90 10.93 -10.04
CA GLU A 59 -4.52 11.69 -11.13
C GLU A 59 -6.02 11.45 -11.20
N THR A 60 -6.45 10.18 -11.10
CA THR A 60 -7.85 9.80 -11.28
C THR A 60 -8.61 9.66 -9.97
N GLY A 61 -7.90 9.50 -8.84
CA GLY A 61 -8.50 9.22 -7.55
C GLY A 61 -9.00 7.77 -7.41
N LYS A 62 -8.80 6.93 -8.40
CA LYS A 62 -9.26 5.54 -8.34
C LYS A 62 -8.45 4.72 -7.35
N VAL A 63 -9.14 3.87 -6.60
CA VAL A 63 -8.49 2.90 -5.73
C VAL A 63 -7.76 1.86 -6.57
N ARG A 64 -6.48 1.64 -6.25
CA ARG A 64 -5.67 0.63 -6.94
C ARG A 64 -5.66 -0.69 -6.19
N SER A 65 -4.99 -0.74 -5.05
CA SER A 65 -4.86 -1.95 -4.26
C SER A 65 -4.54 -1.59 -2.81
N LEU A 66 -4.35 -2.60 -1.97
CA LEU A 66 -3.90 -2.38 -0.59
C LEU A 66 -2.38 -2.57 -0.52
N LEU A 67 -1.71 -1.64 0.13
CA LEU A 67 -0.25 -1.64 0.26
C LEU A 67 0.16 -1.56 1.72
N CYS A 68 1.29 -2.17 2.06
CA CYS A 68 1.90 -1.93 3.35
C CYS A 68 2.43 -0.48 3.41
N ARG A 69 2.64 0.00 4.64
CA ARG A 69 3.11 1.36 4.87
C ARG A 69 4.37 1.68 4.07
N ASN A 70 5.34 0.78 4.08
CA ASN A 70 6.62 1.01 3.40
C ASN A 70 6.46 1.13 1.89
N CYS A 71 5.71 0.24 1.27
CA CYS A 71 5.51 0.31 -0.19
C CYS A 71 4.70 1.54 -0.57
N ASN A 72 3.68 1.89 0.21
CA ASN A 72 2.87 3.08 -0.03
C ASN A 72 3.71 4.35 0.05
N LEU A 73 4.56 4.47 1.07
CA LEU A 73 5.48 5.60 1.21
C LEU A 73 6.50 5.64 0.08
N ALA A 74 7.04 4.48 -0.31
CA ALA A 74 8.03 4.39 -1.37
C ALA A 74 7.49 4.92 -2.70
N LEU A 75 6.26 4.52 -3.06
CA LEU A 75 5.62 5.05 -4.27
C LEU A 75 5.44 6.57 -4.19
N GLY A 76 5.05 7.07 -3.02
CA GLY A 76 4.89 8.50 -2.80
C GLY A 76 6.21 9.26 -2.95
N TYR A 77 7.30 8.71 -2.43
CA TYR A 77 8.62 9.33 -2.57
C TYR A 77 9.09 9.36 -4.02
N PHE A 78 8.74 8.35 -4.81
CA PHE A 78 9.00 8.36 -6.26
C PHE A 78 7.91 9.09 -7.05
N LYS A 79 6.93 9.70 -6.36
CA LYS A 79 5.83 10.46 -6.99
C LYS A 79 5.07 9.64 -8.04
N ASP A 80 4.95 8.32 -7.81
CA ASP A 80 4.32 7.38 -8.74
C ASP A 80 4.96 7.40 -10.13
N ASP A 81 6.20 7.86 -10.25
CA ASP A 81 6.88 8.00 -11.55
C ASP A 81 7.43 6.64 -11.99
N VAL A 82 6.80 6.08 -13.02
CA VAL A 82 7.17 4.75 -13.55
C VAL A 82 8.59 4.75 -14.09
N GLU A 83 9.00 5.81 -14.77
CA GLU A 83 10.36 5.89 -15.34
C GLU A 83 11.42 5.90 -14.24
N ASN A 84 11.21 6.69 -13.19
CA ASN A 84 12.14 6.71 -12.05
C ASN A 84 12.17 5.38 -11.32
N LEU A 85 11.03 4.71 -11.18
CA LEU A 85 10.97 3.39 -10.56
C LEU A 85 11.72 2.35 -11.40
N GLN A 86 11.60 2.42 -12.71
CA GLN A 86 12.36 1.55 -13.62
C GLN A 86 13.86 1.82 -13.52
N GLU A 87 14.26 3.07 -13.41
CA GLU A 87 15.67 3.42 -13.22
C GLU A 87 16.19 2.92 -11.87
N ALA A 88 15.39 3.00 -10.81
CA ALA A 88 15.76 2.44 -9.52
C ALA A 88 15.95 0.92 -9.61
N LEU A 89 15.06 0.24 -10.31
CA LEU A 89 15.18 -1.20 -10.54
C LEU A 89 16.48 -1.53 -11.29
N ARG A 90 16.77 -0.80 -12.36
CA ARG A 90 17.97 -0.99 -13.15
C ARG A 90 19.23 -0.74 -12.30
N TYR A 91 19.21 0.31 -11.50
CA TYR A 91 20.29 0.64 -10.57
C TYR A 91 20.59 -0.52 -9.64
N LEU A 92 19.56 -1.06 -9.00
CA LEU A 92 19.74 -2.17 -8.07
C LEU A 92 20.27 -3.42 -8.77
N LYS A 93 19.73 -3.76 -9.94
CA LYS A 93 20.20 -4.92 -10.70
C LYS A 93 21.67 -4.78 -11.08
N ASN A 94 22.09 -3.62 -11.52
CA ASN A 94 23.46 -3.40 -11.96
C ASN A 94 24.46 -3.50 -10.80
N HIS A 95 24.07 -2.99 -9.62
CA HIS A 95 24.98 -2.99 -8.47
C HIS A 95 24.94 -4.28 -7.67
N ASN A 96 23.75 -4.87 -7.53
CA ASN A 96 23.63 -6.11 -6.76
C ASN A 96 24.21 -7.31 -7.52
N SER A 97 24.10 -7.32 -8.84
CA SER A 97 24.59 -8.43 -9.67
C SER A 97 26.10 -8.50 -9.75
N ASN A 98 26.79 -7.37 -9.63
CA ASN A 98 28.24 -7.28 -9.82
C ASN A 98 29.04 -7.45 -8.54
N GLY A 99 28.39 -7.55 -7.39
CA GLY A 99 29.04 -7.89 -6.13
C GLY A 99 30.13 -6.94 -5.66
N LEU A 100 30.13 -5.71 -6.12
CA LEU A 100 31.09 -4.73 -5.65
C LEU A 100 30.54 -4.06 -4.40
N PHE A 101 31.01 -4.56 -3.26
CA PHE A 101 30.71 -3.95 -1.98
C PHE A 101 31.80 -2.98 -1.58
N ILE A 102 31.45 -1.71 -1.54
CA ILE A 102 32.28 -0.70 -0.92
C ILE A 102 31.61 -0.31 0.39
N GLY A 103 32.03 -0.92 1.44
CA GLY A 103 31.57 -0.63 2.79
C GLY A 103 30.35 -1.36 3.28
#